data_261c441078bbf842da8f453a93b7379d
#
_entry.id   261c441078bbf842da8f453a93b7379d
#
_cell.length_a   1.000
_cell.length_b   1.000
_cell.length_c   1.000
_cell.angle_alpha   90.00
_cell.angle_beta   90.00
_cell.angle_gamma   90.00
#
_symmetry.space_group_name_H-M   'P 1'
#
loop_
_entity.id
_entity.type
_entity.pdbx_description
1 polymer ?
#
loop_
_entity_poly.entity_id
_entity_poly.type
_entity_poly.pdbx_seq_one_letter_code
_entity_poly.pdbx_strand_id
1 'polypeptide(L)'
;MLKTELRKAKALKKTQIKNEGERTMVKKATAPAPTNEVGNLIRKQREAMHMTVTQLAGLVGVSRNTITNYEAGKTEPNSSDLVHISGALGCSINDLLHGGIASIPPRFAFRAHAPLRKDQAITVVARKYLRAYDEIEEIMNSRLSGTLLTFNTDQEGPLKDEFIKMAADTLRKSSGLHDSGPENIASVLEGLGVRTLFFEHDGKGIEGLSTIQGDMKFVMLRNRRKEGKLIERTIFSAAHELGHLVLHPQLFTSEDLDEEKDSKRHEAEADKFAGNFLVPEDELVRVWVEERLSKHKLFDALILLKRVFHVSFHCLYRRVTELHLHHSLDRAIFVNQIKERLGINGPATMDQLEPDPLPPDALYTTNRFSRLVRSASLQDLIGVSKVAEMFQVTVNRAKEITTDWVTPKIGPIEA
;
A
#
# COMPACT_ATOMS: atom_id res chain seq x y z
N MET A 1 -29.56 29.19 85.06
CA MET A 1 -29.16 28.14 84.05
C MET A 1 -29.79 28.43 82.65
N LEU A 2 -31.05 28.86 82.55
CA LEU A 2 -31.71 29.01 81.22
C LEU A 2 -31.14 30.12 80.29
N LYS A 3 -30.55 31.13 80.83
CA LYS A 3 -30.00 32.29 80.04
C LYS A 3 -28.63 31.95 79.38
N THR A 4 -27.91 30.99 79.93
CA THR A 4 -26.60 30.54 79.40
C THR A 4 -26.75 29.61 78.25
N GLU A 5 -27.73 28.72 78.27
CA GLU A 5 -28.08 27.81 77.20
C GLU A 5 -28.62 28.51 75.97
N LEU A 6 -29.45 29.56 76.13
CA LEU A 6 -29.96 30.36 75.02
C LEU A 6 -28.87 31.15 74.30
N ARG A 7 -27.83 31.59 75.03
CA ARG A 7 -26.67 32.26 74.42
C ARG A 7 -25.79 31.28 73.60
N LYS A 8 -25.61 30.04 74.08
CA LYS A 8 -24.91 29.00 73.32
C LYS A 8 -25.66 28.60 72.08
N ALA A 9 -26.98 28.45 72.12
CA ALA A 9 -27.81 28.13 70.96
C ALA A 9 -27.81 29.23 69.90
N LYS A 10 -27.80 30.52 70.28
CA LYS A 10 -27.67 31.63 69.35
C LYS A 10 -26.26 31.74 68.72
N ALA A 11 -25.21 31.39 69.46
CA ALA A 11 -23.85 31.36 68.92
C ALA A 11 -23.67 30.22 67.89
N LEU A 12 -24.19 29.04 68.16
CA LEU A 12 -24.19 27.91 67.23
C LEU A 12 -24.96 28.19 65.93
N LYS A 13 -26.13 28.83 66.02
CA LYS A 13 -26.89 29.25 64.83
C LYS A 13 -26.15 30.31 63.99
N LYS A 14 -25.39 31.21 64.60
CA LYS A 14 -24.61 32.21 63.89
C LYS A 14 -23.39 31.62 63.18
N THR A 15 -22.82 30.57 63.74
CA THR A 15 -21.71 29.82 63.13
C THR A 15 -22.17 28.93 61.95
N GLN A 16 -23.38 28.34 62.09
CA GLN A 16 -23.98 27.58 60.98
C GLN A 16 -24.34 28.44 59.78
N ILE A 17 -24.93 29.65 60.02
CA ILE A 17 -25.26 30.57 58.92
C ILE A 17 -24.01 31.13 58.27
N LYS A 18 -22.88 31.28 58.98
CA LYS A 18 -21.62 31.71 58.40
C LYS A 18 -20.96 30.59 57.55
N ASN A 19 -21.11 29.34 57.94
CA ASN A 19 -20.63 28.21 57.17
C ASN A 19 -21.50 27.85 55.94
N GLU A 20 -22.80 28.21 55.96
CA GLU A 20 -23.67 28.05 54.78
C GLU A 20 -23.45 29.17 53.77
N GLY A 21 -23.04 30.39 54.20
CA GLY A 21 -22.66 31.49 53.31
C GLY A 21 -21.33 31.27 52.57
N GLU A 22 -20.41 30.49 53.14
CA GLU A 22 -19.13 30.16 52.51
C GLU A 22 -19.22 28.90 51.59
N ARG A 23 -20.30 28.10 51.71
CA ARG A 23 -20.53 26.95 50.82
C ARG A 23 -21.21 27.32 49.49
N THR A 24 -21.67 28.55 49.29
CA THR A 24 -22.36 28.99 48.08
C THR A 24 -21.43 29.78 47.12
N MET A 25 -20.14 29.92 47.41
CA MET A 25 -19.15 30.19 46.40
C MET A 25 -18.48 28.91 45.95
N VAL A 26 -19.24 27.92 45.47
CA VAL A 26 -18.72 26.98 44.53
C VAL A 26 -18.32 27.80 43.31
N LYS A 27 -17.00 27.97 43.13
CA LYS A 27 -16.43 28.41 41.87
C LYS A 27 -17.17 27.62 40.81
N LYS A 28 -17.92 28.30 39.94
CA LYS A 28 -18.39 27.77 38.69
C LYS A 28 -17.14 27.13 38.09
N ALA A 29 -17.01 25.83 38.19
CA ALA A 29 -15.99 25.10 37.44
C ALA A 29 -16.24 25.54 35.99
N THR A 30 -15.38 26.36 35.47
CA THR A 30 -15.28 26.56 34.03
C THR A 30 -15.28 25.17 33.47
N ALA A 31 -16.29 24.80 32.70
CA ALA A 31 -16.30 23.58 31.92
C ALA A 31 -14.91 23.51 31.28
N PRO A 32 -14.23 22.35 31.30
CA PRO A 32 -12.94 22.24 30.62
C PRO A 32 -13.16 22.83 29.24
N ALA A 33 -12.27 23.74 28.83
CA ALA A 33 -12.29 24.30 27.49
C ALA A 33 -12.50 23.12 26.54
N PRO A 34 -13.41 23.19 25.55
CA PRO A 34 -13.70 22.09 24.66
C PRO A 34 -12.35 21.59 24.16
N THR A 35 -12.03 20.34 24.48
CA THR A 35 -10.79 19.73 24.05
C THR A 35 -10.85 19.80 22.52
N ASN A 36 -9.91 20.53 21.89
CA ASN A 36 -9.83 20.69 20.44
C ASN A 36 -9.36 19.37 19.80
N GLU A 37 -9.99 18.26 20.18
CA GLU A 37 -9.58 16.93 19.76
C GLU A 37 -9.74 16.77 18.25
N VAL A 38 -10.89 17.13 17.71
CA VAL A 38 -11.20 17.04 16.27
C VAL A 38 -10.23 17.90 15.45
N GLY A 39 -10.05 19.17 15.84
CA GLY A 39 -9.14 20.07 15.14
C GLY A 39 -7.68 19.60 15.17
N ASN A 40 -7.23 19.08 16.31
CA ASN A 40 -5.90 18.50 16.44
C ASN A 40 -5.74 17.24 15.59
N LEU A 41 -6.76 16.38 15.49
CA LEU A 41 -6.76 15.21 14.65
C LEU A 41 -6.72 15.58 13.15
N ILE A 42 -7.53 16.58 12.74
CA ILE A 42 -7.48 17.12 11.37
C ILE A 42 -6.07 17.61 11.04
N ARG A 43 -5.47 18.44 11.91
CA ARG A 43 -4.10 18.94 11.72
C ARG A 43 -3.10 17.82 11.60
N LYS A 44 -3.11 16.86 12.54
CA LYS A 44 -2.21 15.71 12.57
C LYS A 44 -2.32 14.89 11.29
N GLN A 45 -3.53 14.61 10.81
CA GLN A 45 -3.76 13.89 9.57
C GLN A 45 -3.27 14.67 8.35
N ARG A 46 -3.50 15.98 8.30
CA ARG A 46 -3.03 16.84 7.20
C ARG A 46 -1.50 16.91 7.15
N GLU A 47 -0.86 17.14 8.29
CA GLU A 47 0.61 17.22 8.37
C GLU A 47 1.26 15.90 7.98
N ALA A 48 0.70 14.82 8.43
CA ALA A 48 1.16 13.50 8.08
C ALA A 48 0.96 13.16 6.58
N MET A 49 0.04 13.83 5.90
CA MET A 49 -0.10 13.79 4.44
C MET A 49 0.78 14.82 3.73
N HIS A 50 1.67 15.52 4.45
CA HIS A 50 2.49 16.62 3.94
C HIS A 50 1.67 17.71 3.20
N MET A 51 0.40 17.87 3.59
CA MET A 51 -0.50 18.89 3.01
C MET A 51 -0.35 20.21 3.70
N THR A 52 -0.32 21.31 2.92
CA THR A 52 -0.52 22.65 3.45
C THR A 52 -2.00 22.89 3.78
N VAL A 53 -2.28 23.83 4.68
CA VAL A 53 -3.65 24.27 4.99
C VAL A 53 -4.40 24.72 3.73
N THR A 54 -3.70 25.38 2.80
CA THR A 54 -4.28 25.85 1.54
C THR A 54 -4.67 24.69 0.61
N GLN A 55 -3.86 23.64 0.55
CA GLN A 55 -4.18 22.45 -0.24
C GLN A 55 -5.40 21.71 0.31
N LEU A 56 -5.46 21.50 1.63
CA LEU A 56 -6.63 20.88 2.24
C LEU A 56 -7.90 21.74 2.03
N ALA A 57 -7.79 23.05 2.21
CA ALA A 57 -8.91 23.97 1.97
C ALA A 57 -9.45 23.88 0.53
N GLY A 58 -8.54 23.81 -0.46
CA GLY A 58 -8.91 23.63 -1.86
C GLY A 58 -9.62 22.32 -2.15
N LEU A 59 -9.17 21.21 -1.55
CA LEU A 59 -9.79 19.88 -1.71
C LEU A 59 -11.17 19.80 -1.03
N VAL A 60 -11.35 20.47 0.10
CA VAL A 60 -12.61 20.52 0.86
C VAL A 60 -13.61 21.50 0.25
N GLY A 61 -13.13 22.49 -0.51
CA GLY A 61 -13.96 23.56 -1.07
C GLY A 61 -14.29 24.69 -0.08
N VAL A 62 -13.42 24.91 0.93
CA VAL A 62 -13.58 25.98 1.94
C VAL A 62 -12.40 26.94 1.91
N SER A 63 -12.51 28.06 2.67
CA SER A 63 -11.41 29.02 2.79
C SER A 63 -10.24 28.45 3.62
N ARG A 64 -9.01 28.92 3.36
CA ARG A 64 -7.84 28.62 4.20
C ARG A 64 -8.12 28.95 5.68
N ASN A 65 -8.79 30.08 5.95
CA ASN A 65 -9.11 30.51 7.31
C ASN A 65 -10.07 29.55 8.00
N THR A 66 -11.00 28.94 7.26
CA THR A 66 -11.93 27.94 7.79
C THR A 66 -11.16 26.73 8.32
N ILE A 67 -10.25 26.15 7.53
CA ILE A 67 -9.41 25.02 8.00
C ILE A 67 -8.53 25.44 9.18
N THR A 68 -7.91 26.63 9.13
CA THR A 68 -7.11 27.15 10.25
C THR A 68 -7.93 27.26 11.54
N ASN A 69 -9.20 27.70 11.45
CA ASN A 69 -10.08 27.80 12.60
C ASN A 69 -10.51 26.44 13.14
N TYR A 70 -10.75 25.46 12.26
CA TYR A 70 -11.02 24.07 12.66
C TYR A 70 -9.82 23.48 13.39
N GLU A 71 -8.61 23.57 12.83
CA GLU A 71 -7.39 23.06 13.44
C GLU A 71 -7.02 23.75 14.76
N ALA A 72 -7.41 25.02 14.92
CA ALA A 72 -7.22 25.78 16.15
C ALA A 72 -8.34 25.58 17.18
N GLY A 73 -9.41 24.84 16.85
CA GLY A 73 -10.58 24.67 17.73
C GLY A 73 -11.39 25.93 17.95
N LYS A 74 -11.25 26.93 17.09
CA LYS A 74 -12.05 28.16 17.16
C LYS A 74 -13.48 27.95 16.66
N THR A 75 -13.64 27.05 15.71
CA THR A 75 -14.92 26.60 15.16
C THR A 75 -14.87 25.11 14.95
N GLU A 76 -16.00 24.45 15.05
CA GLU A 76 -16.13 23.03 14.74
C GLU A 76 -16.57 22.82 13.28
N PRO A 77 -16.03 21.83 12.56
CA PRO A 77 -16.52 21.51 11.23
C PRO A 77 -17.94 20.94 11.32
N ASN A 78 -18.80 21.36 10.39
CA ASN A 78 -20.14 20.77 10.25
C ASN A 78 -20.04 19.36 9.61
N SER A 79 -21.14 18.63 9.57
CA SER A 79 -21.16 17.25 9.04
C SER A 79 -20.73 17.15 7.57
N SER A 80 -21.09 18.16 6.75
CA SER A 80 -20.68 18.21 5.34
C SER A 80 -19.16 18.40 5.22
N ASP A 81 -18.61 19.33 5.99
CA ASP A 81 -17.18 19.60 5.99
C ASP A 81 -16.38 18.41 6.53
N LEU A 82 -16.89 17.70 7.57
CA LEU A 82 -16.28 16.46 8.07
C LEU A 82 -16.22 15.38 6.99
N VAL A 83 -17.29 15.22 6.19
CA VAL A 83 -17.30 14.28 5.05
C VAL A 83 -16.24 14.67 4.02
N HIS A 84 -16.18 15.94 3.63
CA HIS A 84 -15.19 16.40 2.65
C HIS A 84 -13.76 16.32 3.19
N ILE A 85 -13.51 16.69 4.45
CA ILE A 85 -12.20 16.59 5.11
C ILE A 85 -11.77 15.12 5.19
N SER A 86 -12.65 14.22 5.64
CA SER A 86 -12.34 12.78 5.71
C SER A 86 -12.01 12.20 4.33
N GLY A 87 -12.77 12.61 3.30
CA GLY A 87 -12.52 12.24 1.92
C GLY A 87 -11.18 12.73 1.37
N ALA A 88 -10.84 13.99 1.66
CA ALA A 88 -9.59 14.63 1.24
C ALA A 88 -8.35 14.04 1.95
N LEU A 89 -8.51 13.63 3.21
CA LEU A 89 -7.44 13.01 4.01
C LEU A 89 -7.37 11.49 3.89
N GLY A 90 -8.35 10.85 3.21
CA GLY A 90 -8.41 9.40 3.07
C GLY A 90 -8.62 8.65 4.39
N CYS A 91 -9.24 9.29 5.40
CA CYS A 91 -9.55 8.71 6.70
C CYS A 91 -11.06 8.60 6.92
N SER A 92 -11.51 7.96 8.01
CA SER A 92 -12.93 7.95 8.37
C SER A 92 -13.32 9.19 9.16
N ILE A 93 -14.60 9.49 9.18
CA ILE A 93 -15.14 10.51 10.10
C ILE A 93 -14.88 10.08 11.55
N ASN A 94 -14.98 8.79 11.85
CA ASN A 94 -14.70 8.26 13.18
C ASN A 94 -13.25 8.49 13.62
N ASP A 95 -12.29 8.37 12.69
CA ASP A 95 -10.87 8.68 12.95
C ASP A 95 -10.68 10.17 13.29
N LEU A 96 -11.48 11.07 12.68
CA LEU A 96 -11.46 12.50 12.97
C LEU A 96 -12.15 12.86 14.29
N LEU A 97 -13.14 12.07 14.72
CA LEU A 97 -13.90 12.33 15.94
C LEU A 97 -13.26 11.71 17.18
N HIS A 98 -12.70 10.53 17.07
CA HIS A 98 -12.29 9.73 18.24
C HIS A 98 -10.81 9.33 18.25
N GLY A 99 -10.08 9.54 17.15
CA GLY A 99 -8.67 9.16 17.04
C GLY A 99 -8.50 7.63 17.19
N GLY A 100 -8.49 6.90 16.10
CA GLY A 100 -8.23 5.45 16.10
C GLY A 100 -6.77 5.10 15.84
N ILE A 101 -6.42 3.81 15.90
CA ILE A 101 -5.10 3.28 15.49
C ILE A 101 -4.80 3.64 14.03
N ALA A 102 -5.84 3.75 13.18
CA ALA A 102 -5.76 4.27 11.82
C ALA A 102 -5.44 5.80 11.74
N SER A 103 -5.30 6.49 12.89
CA SER A 103 -4.96 7.92 12.93
C SER A 103 -3.50 8.21 12.55
N ILE A 104 -2.62 7.20 12.50
CA ILE A 104 -1.26 7.36 12.01
C ILE A 104 -1.28 7.03 10.51
N PRO A 105 -1.00 8.00 9.64
CA PRO A 105 -0.96 7.70 8.21
C PRO A 105 0.15 6.72 7.91
N PRO A 106 -0.13 5.72 7.06
CA PRO A 106 0.89 4.78 6.64
C PRO A 106 1.99 5.51 5.87
N ARG A 107 3.22 5.14 6.12
CA ARG A 107 4.37 5.57 5.32
C ARG A 107 4.51 4.61 4.15
N PHE A 108 4.67 5.16 2.97
CA PHE A 108 4.79 4.39 1.74
C PHE A 108 6.22 4.45 1.21
N ALA A 109 6.80 3.29 0.90
CA ALA A 109 7.86 3.22 -0.08
C ALA A 109 7.24 3.20 -1.48
N PHE A 110 7.70 4.07 -2.36
CA PHE A 110 7.20 4.17 -3.72
C PHE A 110 8.29 3.72 -4.67
N ARG A 111 7.99 2.74 -5.52
CA ARG A 111 8.78 2.48 -6.71
C ARG A 111 8.53 3.58 -7.72
N ALA A 112 9.06 4.73 -7.44
CA ALA A 112 9.05 5.83 -8.38
C ALA A 112 9.95 6.95 -7.86
N HIS A 113 10.41 7.78 -8.79
CA HIS A 113 11.22 8.95 -8.50
C HIS A 113 10.70 9.75 -7.31
N ALA A 114 11.60 10.27 -6.50
CA ALA A 114 11.35 11.11 -5.31
C ALA A 114 10.18 12.15 -5.44
N PRO A 115 9.85 12.70 -6.62
CA PRO A 115 8.69 13.59 -6.79
C PRO A 115 7.34 12.94 -6.48
N LEU A 116 7.20 11.62 -6.64
CA LEU A 116 5.92 10.92 -6.46
C LEU A 116 5.61 10.57 -5.01
N ARG A 117 6.60 10.58 -4.12
CA ARG A 117 6.39 10.48 -2.66
C ARG A 117 5.55 11.65 -2.12
N LYS A 118 5.48 12.74 -2.87
CA LYS A 118 4.66 13.93 -2.57
C LYS A 118 3.33 13.94 -3.31
N ASP A 119 3.00 12.88 -4.07
CA ASP A 119 1.69 12.78 -4.72
C ASP A 119 0.62 12.42 -3.69
N GLN A 120 -0.06 13.47 -3.24
CA GLN A 120 -1.12 13.38 -2.24
C GLN A 120 -2.31 12.55 -2.73
N ALA A 121 -2.60 12.58 -4.04
CA ALA A 121 -3.73 11.85 -4.61
C ALA A 121 -3.55 10.33 -4.47
N ILE A 122 -2.36 9.81 -4.79
CA ILE A 122 -2.07 8.38 -4.63
C ILE A 122 -2.08 7.96 -3.16
N THR A 123 -1.57 8.81 -2.27
CA THR A 123 -1.56 8.52 -0.82
C THR A 123 -2.99 8.42 -0.27
N VAL A 124 -3.89 9.30 -0.70
CA VAL A 124 -5.32 9.24 -0.34
C VAL A 124 -5.95 7.94 -0.85
N VAL A 125 -5.73 7.60 -2.11
CA VAL A 125 -6.25 6.36 -2.72
C VAL A 125 -5.73 5.14 -1.95
N ALA A 126 -4.42 5.08 -1.69
CA ALA A 126 -3.80 3.99 -0.96
C ALA A 126 -4.40 3.84 0.45
N ARG A 127 -4.56 4.92 1.21
CA ARG A 127 -5.20 4.89 2.54
C ARG A 127 -6.63 4.33 2.50
N LYS A 128 -7.42 4.72 1.50
CA LYS A 128 -8.79 4.20 1.34
C LYS A 128 -8.78 2.68 1.12
N TYR A 129 -7.88 2.18 0.28
CA TYR A 129 -7.77 0.74 0.05
C TYR A 129 -7.25 -0.03 1.27
N LEU A 130 -6.26 0.51 2.00
CA LEU A 130 -5.76 -0.12 3.22
C LEU A 130 -6.87 -0.28 4.25
N ARG A 131 -7.64 0.78 4.45
CA ARG A 131 -8.79 0.76 5.33
C ARG A 131 -9.87 -0.23 4.87
N ALA A 132 -10.20 -0.23 3.56
CA ALA A 132 -11.17 -1.17 3.03
C ALA A 132 -10.72 -2.63 3.22
N TYR A 133 -9.42 -2.90 3.12
CA TYR A 133 -8.88 -4.23 3.36
C TYR A 133 -8.99 -4.64 4.83
N ASP A 134 -8.62 -3.76 5.75
CA ASP A 134 -8.73 -4.00 7.18
C ASP A 134 -10.19 -4.26 7.60
N GLU A 135 -11.11 -3.44 7.11
CA GLU A 135 -12.54 -3.54 7.36
C GLU A 135 -13.14 -4.86 6.81
N ILE A 136 -12.77 -5.27 5.60
CA ILE A 136 -13.32 -6.53 5.05
C ILE A 136 -12.76 -7.76 5.77
N GLU A 137 -11.52 -7.72 6.23
CA GLU A 137 -10.96 -8.78 7.09
C GLU A 137 -11.70 -8.88 8.43
N GLU A 138 -12.10 -7.74 8.99
CA GLU A 138 -12.90 -7.69 10.22
C GLU A 138 -14.31 -8.22 9.98
N ILE A 139 -15.03 -7.75 8.97
CA ILE A 139 -16.39 -8.21 8.59
C ILE A 139 -16.40 -9.73 8.38
N MET A 140 -15.39 -10.26 7.69
CA MET A 140 -15.29 -11.68 7.39
C MET A 140 -14.67 -12.51 8.52
N ASN A 141 -14.28 -11.88 9.63
CA ASN A 141 -13.50 -12.49 10.71
C ASN A 141 -12.35 -13.35 10.16
N SER A 142 -11.63 -12.83 9.19
CA SER A 142 -10.61 -13.55 8.43
C SER A 142 -9.37 -12.66 8.27
N ARG A 143 -8.59 -12.54 9.33
CA ARG A 143 -7.30 -11.86 9.29
C ARG A 143 -6.28 -12.69 8.52
N LEU A 144 -5.49 -12.05 7.67
CA LEU A 144 -4.40 -12.73 7.00
C LEU A 144 -3.36 -13.14 8.05
N SER A 145 -3.16 -14.44 8.17
CA SER A 145 -2.13 -15.02 9.03
C SER A 145 -0.85 -15.20 8.21
N GLY A 146 0.27 -14.89 8.79
CA GLY A 146 1.59 -15.05 8.19
C GLY A 146 2.54 -14.00 8.74
N THR A 147 3.77 -14.40 8.99
CA THR A 147 4.82 -13.49 9.44
C THR A 147 5.85 -13.40 8.34
N LEU A 148 5.83 -12.30 7.60
CA LEU A 148 6.89 -12.03 6.64
C LEU A 148 8.22 -11.95 7.38
N LEU A 149 9.17 -12.75 6.97
CA LEU A 149 10.54 -12.64 7.45
C LEU A 149 11.12 -11.30 6.97
N THR A 150 11.61 -10.50 7.91
CA THR A 150 12.33 -9.27 7.62
C THR A 150 13.77 -9.42 8.07
N PHE A 151 14.68 -8.86 7.31
CA PHE A 151 16.11 -8.88 7.61
C PHE A 151 16.50 -7.50 8.10
N ASN A 152 16.47 -7.32 9.41
CA ASN A 152 16.88 -6.05 10.01
C ASN A 152 18.40 -5.94 9.91
N THR A 153 18.89 -4.96 9.18
CA THR A 153 20.31 -4.66 9.07
C THR A 153 20.57 -3.35 9.79
N ASP A 154 21.30 -3.40 10.91
CA ASP A 154 21.86 -2.22 11.59
C ASP A 154 23.05 -1.65 10.79
N GLN A 155 23.24 -2.07 9.55
CA GLN A 155 24.36 -1.63 8.71
C GLN A 155 24.07 -0.26 8.11
N GLU A 156 24.90 0.70 8.47
CA GLU A 156 25.04 1.93 7.70
C GLU A 156 25.78 1.59 6.38
N GLY A 157 25.12 1.81 5.26
CA GLY A 157 25.71 1.61 3.93
C GLY A 157 25.00 0.58 3.05
N PRO A 158 25.53 0.30 1.85
CA PRO A 158 24.92 -0.62 0.91
C PRO A 158 24.98 -2.06 1.40
N LEU A 159 23.88 -2.80 1.15
CA LEU A 159 23.80 -4.22 1.43
C LEU A 159 24.70 -5.01 0.45
N LYS A 160 25.36 -6.06 0.97
CA LYS A 160 26.16 -6.95 0.13
C LYS A 160 25.26 -7.80 -0.77
N ASP A 161 25.69 -8.05 -2.00
CA ASP A 161 24.92 -8.82 -2.98
C ASP A 161 24.59 -10.24 -2.49
N GLU A 162 25.53 -10.88 -1.76
CA GLU A 162 25.33 -12.20 -1.16
C GLU A 162 24.21 -12.18 -0.10
N PHE A 163 24.10 -11.09 0.65
CA PHE A 163 23.07 -10.93 1.66
C PHE A 163 21.68 -10.76 0.99
N ILE A 164 21.58 -9.93 -0.04
CA ILE A 164 20.34 -9.74 -0.81
C ILE A 164 19.89 -11.06 -1.46
N LYS A 165 20.84 -11.82 -2.03
CA LYS A 165 20.57 -13.15 -2.60
C LYS A 165 20.05 -14.10 -1.52
N MET A 166 20.76 -14.21 -0.38
CA MET A 166 20.35 -15.07 0.74
C MET A 166 18.93 -14.73 1.24
N ALA A 167 18.59 -13.45 1.35
CA ALA A 167 17.26 -13.01 1.76
C ALA A 167 16.19 -13.43 0.73
N ALA A 168 16.46 -13.24 -0.56
CA ALA A 168 15.58 -13.64 -1.65
C ALA A 168 15.35 -15.15 -1.69
N ASP A 169 16.42 -15.94 -1.60
CA ASP A 169 16.37 -17.42 -1.60
C ASP A 169 15.59 -17.96 -0.38
N THR A 170 15.80 -17.35 0.80
CA THR A 170 15.10 -17.74 2.03
C THR A 170 13.60 -17.51 1.89
N LEU A 171 13.19 -16.35 1.38
CA LEU A 171 11.78 -16.05 1.17
C LEU A 171 11.16 -16.90 0.06
N ARG A 172 11.87 -17.14 -1.01
CA ARG A 172 11.40 -18.01 -2.07
C ARG A 172 11.08 -19.42 -1.55
N LYS A 173 11.96 -20.00 -0.74
CA LYS A 173 11.72 -21.30 -0.09
C LYS A 173 10.49 -21.30 0.81
N SER A 174 10.29 -20.22 1.58
CA SER A 174 9.12 -20.10 2.45
C SER A 174 7.82 -19.80 1.71
N SER A 175 7.89 -19.25 0.49
CA SER A 175 6.73 -18.94 -0.34
C SER A 175 6.13 -20.14 -1.08
N GLY A 176 6.82 -21.29 -1.07
CA GLY A 176 6.43 -22.47 -1.85
C GLY A 176 6.72 -22.36 -3.35
N LEU A 177 7.40 -21.30 -3.78
CA LEU A 177 7.94 -21.23 -5.13
C LEU A 177 9.16 -22.13 -5.26
N HIS A 178 9.05 -23.14 -6.13
CA HIS A 178 10.15 -24.04 -6.44
C HIS A 178 10.88 -23.61 -7.72
N ASP A 179 10.85 -24.44 -8.73
CA ASP A 179 11.70 -24.35 -9.91
C ASP A 179 11.19 -23.37 -10.98
N SER A 180 9.93 -22.91 -10.87
CA SER A 180 9.30 -22.05 -11.87
C SER A 180 9.02 -20.64 -11.36
N GLY A 181 8.69 -19.73 -12.26
CA GLY A 181 8.17 -18.40 -11.90
C GLY A 181 6.78 -18.46 -11.29
N PRO A 182 6.32 -17.39 -10.64
CA PRO A 182 5.00 -17.33 -10.05
C PRO A 182 3.92 -17.26 -11.13
N GLU A 183 2.95 -18.18 -11.09
CA GLU A 183 1.74 -18.07 -11.91
C GLU A 183 0.85 -16.93 -11.41
N ASN A 184 0.80 -16.71 -10.10
CA ASN A 184 0.07 -15.63 -9.45
C ASN A 184 0.90 -15.03 -8.33
N ILE A 185 1.59 -13.93 -8.63
CA ILE A 185 2.44 -13.24 -7.65
C ILE A 185 1.65 -12.69 -6.45
N ALA A 186 0.39 -12.29 -6.63
CA ALA A 186 -0.44 -11.83 -5.53
C ALA A 186 -0.69 -12.95 -4.50
N SER A 187 -0.97 -14.17 -4.97
CA SER A 187 -1.14 -15.32 -4.08
C SER A 187 0.15 -15.69 -3.35
N VAL A 188 1.30 -15.54 -4.00
CA VAL A 188 2.63 -15.75 -3.40
C VAL A 188 2.85 -14.75 -2.25
N LEU A 189 2.62 -13.46 -2.48
CA LEU A 189 2.74 -12.44 -1.46
C LEU A 189 1.75 -12.67 -0.29
N GLU A 190 0.51 -13.03 -0.61
CA GLU A 190 -0.52 -13.35 0.39
C GLU A 190 -0.11 -14.57 1.24
N GLY A 191 0.50 -15.58 0.63
CA GLY A 191 1.07 -16.73 1.34
C GLY A 191 2.21 -16.35 2.30
N LEU A 192 2.95 -15.30 1.99
CA LEU A 192 3.98 -14.72 2.87
C LEU A 192 3.41 -13.76 3.94
N GLY A 193 2.09 -13.58 4.01
CA GLY A 193 1.44 -12.67 4.95
C GLY A 193 1.40 -11.21 4.51
N VAL A 194 1.63 -10.94 3.23
CA VAL A 194 1.57 -9.59 2.65
C VAL A 194 0.23 -9.39 1.95
N ARG A 195 -0.54 -8.39 2.36
CA ARG A 195 -1.80 -8.03 1.74
C ARG A 195 -1.55 -7.38 0.40
N THR A 196 -2.15 -7.94 -0.66
CA THR A 196 -1.94 -7.47 -2.02
C THR A 196 -3.20 -6.82 -2.56
N LEU A 197 -3.05 -5.63 -3.12
CA LEU A 197 -4.12 -4.82 -3.70
C LEU A 197 -3.75 -4.37 -5.12
N PHE A 198 -4.77 -4.23 -5.96
CA PHE A 198 -4.62 -3.59 -7.27
C PHE A 198 -5.39 -2.27 -7.28
N PHE A 199 -4.76 -1.21 -7.76
CA PHE A 199 -5.36 0.12 -7.83
C PHE A 199 -5.28 0.70 -9.24
N GLU A 200 -6.26 1.55 -9.59
CA GLU A 200 -6.25 2.32 -10.83
C GLU A 200 -5.72 3.72 -10.52
N HIS A 201 -4.79 4.20 -11.32
CA HIS A 201 -4.25 5.55 -11.21
C HIS A 201 -3.79 6.05 -12.58
N ASP A 202 -4.23 7.27 -12.93
CA ASP A 202 -3.94 7.88 -14.23
C ASP A 202 -2.55 8.55 -14.28
N GLY A 203 -1.88 8.68 -13.14
CA GLY A 203 -0.55 9.28 -13.01
C GLY A 203 0.54 8.43 -13.67
N LYS A 204 1.51 9.08 -14.32
CA LYS A 204 2.67 8.40 -14.89
C LYS A 204 3.68 8.07 -13.78
N GLY A 205 4.30 6.89 -13.87
CA GLY A 205 5.50 6.56 -13.09
C GLY A 205 5.30 5.74 -11.83
N ILE A 206 4.06 5.49 -11.35
CA ILE A 206 3.82 4.61 -10.20
C ILE A 206 3.45 3.22 -10.70
N GLU A 207 4.28 2.24 -10.39
CA GLU A 207 4.07 0.84 -10.73
C GLU A 207 3.59 0.02 -9.54
N GLY A 208 4.11 0.34 -8.36
CA GLY A 208 3.80 -0.27 -7.10
C GLY A 208 4.10 0.66 -5.95
N LEU A 209 3.62 0.30 -4.80
CA LEU A 209 3.97 0.90 -3.52
C LEU A 209 3.79 -0.13 -2.40
N SER A 210 4.61 -0.03 -1.38
CA SER A 210 4.54 -0.87 -0.19
C SER A 210 4.45 -0.03 1.07
N THR A 211 3.85 -0.62 2.12
CA THR A 211 3.77 0.01 3.44
C THR A 211 3.61 -1.02 4.56
N ILE A 212 3.99 -0.61 5.76
CA ILE A 212 3.73 -1.32 7.01
C ILE A 212 2.83 -0.44 7.88
N GLN A 213 1.71 -0.99 8.34
CA GLN A 213 0.79 -0.33 9.25
C GLN A 213 0.51 -1.25 10.45
N GLY A 214 1.10 -0.94 11.61
CA GLY A 214 1.12 -1.88 12.72
C GLY A 214 1.79 -3.20 12.31
N ASP A 215 1.09 -4.31 12.50
CA ASP A 215 1.56 -5.64 12.10
C ASP A 215 1.25 -5.97 10.62
N MET A 216 0.46 -5.14 9.97
CA MET A 216 -0.01 -5.39 8.62
C MET A 216 0.98 -4.88 7.58
N LYS A 217 1.32 -5.74 6.64
CA LYS A 217 2.18 -5.44 5.50
C LYS A 217 1.34 -5.45 4.23
N PHE A 218 1.55 -4.43 3.40
CA PHE A 218 0.78 -4.22 2.17
C PHE A 218 1.69 -4.00 0.98
N VAL A 219 1.30 -4.57 -0.15
CA VAL A 219 1.81 -4.23 -1.47
C VAL A 219 0.63 -3.83 -2.34
N MET A 220 0.71 -2.65 -2.93
CA MET A 220 -0.29 -2.15 -3.85
C MET A 220 0.32 -2.03 -5.23
N LEU A 221 -0.32 -2.60 -6.22
CA LEU A 221 0.17 -2.71 -7.59
C LEU A 221 -0.76 -1.98 -8.55
N ARG A 222 -0.19 -1.29 -9.52
CA ARG A 222 -0.98 -0.65 -10.55
C ARG A 222 -1.70 -1.68 -11.41
N ASN A 223 -3.02 -1.51 -11.54
CA ASN A 223 -3.82 -2.33 -12.45
C ASN A 223 -3.59 -1.88 -13.90
N ARG A 224 -2.81 -2.66 -14.65
CA ARG A 224 -2.47 -2.38 -16.05
C ARG A 224 -3.40 -3.06 -17.06
N ARG A 225 -4.40 -3.81 -16.59
CA ARG A 225 -5.31 -4.59 -17.44
C ARG A 225 -5.98 -3.75 -18.52
N LYS A 226 -6.46 -2.55 -18.18
CA LYS A 226 -7.11 -1.63 -19.13
C LYS A 226 -6.16 -0.98 -20.12
N GLU A 227 -4.88 -0.96 -19.82
CA GLU A 227 -3.87 -0.29 -20.63
C GLU A 227 -3.24 -1.22 -21.68
N GLY A 228 -3.63 -2.51 -21.72
CA GLY A 228 -3.02 -3.51 -22.60
C GLY A 228 -1.52 -3.73 -22.31
N LYS A 229 -1.08 -3.42 -21.08
CA LYS A 229 0.34 -3.45 -20.70
C LYS A 229 0.72 -4.73 -19.98
N LEU A 230 2.02 -4.98 -19.98
CA LEU A 230 2.67 -6.23 -19.61
C LEU A 230 2.47 -6.61 -18.15
N ILE A 231 2.01 -7.82 -17.93
CA ILE A 231 1.90 -8.44 -16.61
C ILE A 231 3.26 -8.68 -15.98
N GLU A 232 4.26 -9.01 -16.78
CA GLU A 232 5.64 -9.22 -16.35
C GLU A 232 6.16 -8.03 -15.54
N ARG A 233 5.73 -6.84 -15.89
CA ARG A 233 6.07 -5.62 -15.16
C ARG A 233 5.42 -5.56 -13.78
N THR A 234 4.17 -6.01 -13.69
CA THR A 234 3.45 -6.12 -12.42
C THR A 234 4.07 -7.18 -11.52
N ILE A 235 4.47 -8.33 -12.09
CA ILE A 235 5.18 -9.39 -11.36
C ILE A 235 6.50 -8.85 -10.79
N PHE A 236 7.30 -8.18 -11.61
CA PHE A 236 8.56 -7.60 -11.15
C PHE A 236 8.33 -6.51 -10.08
N SER A 237 7.33 -5.64 -10.27
CA SER A 237 6.98 -4.61 -9.29
C SER A 237 6.56 -5.22 -7.96
N ALA A 238 5.78 -6.30 -7.96
CA ALA A 238 5.37 -7.01 -6.76
C ALA A 238 6.56 -7.55 -5.96
N ALA A 239 7.52 -8.18 -6.64
CA ALA A 239 8.74 -8.69 -6.02
C ALA A 239 9.67 -7.55 -5.54
N HIS A 240 9.71 -6.43 -6.23
CA HIS A 240 10.45 -5.23 -5.84
C HIS A 240 9.88 -4.61 -4.56
N GLU A 241 8.56 -4.44 -4.48
CA GLU A 241 7.90 -3.94 -3.28
C GLU A 241 8.06 -4.90 -2.08
N LEU A 242 8.07 -6.22 -2.35
CA LEU A 242 8.43 -7.21 -1.34
C LEU A 242 9.87 -7.00 -0.85
N GLY A 243 10.79 -6.67 -1.75
CA GLY A 243 12.18 -6.34 -1.42
C GLY A 243 12.28 -5.18 -0.43
N HIS A 244 11.50 -4.11 -0.61
CA HIS A 244 11.43 -3.01 0.35
C HIS A 244 10.92 -3.45 1.71
N LEU A 245 9.85 -4.23 1.77
CA LEU A 245 9.30 -4.73 3.04
C LEU A 245 10.29 -5.61 3.81
N VAL A 246 11.15 -6.31 3.09
CA VAL A 246 12.07 -7.33 3.63
C VAL A 246 13.42 -6.75 4.04
N LEU A 247 14.00 -5.93 3.17
CA LEU A 247 15.34 -5.39 3.33
C LEU A 247 15.36 -4.02 4.01
N HIS A 248 14.28 -3.25 3.90
CA HIS A 248 14.24 -1.86 4.32
C HIS A 248 13.04 -1.56 5.25
N PRO A 249 12.75 -2.39 6.28
CA PRO A 249 11.58 -2.16 7.15
C PRO A 249 11.65 -0.82 7.88
N GLN A 250 12.83 -0.27 8.09
CA GLN A 250 13.07 1.05 8.70
C GLN A 250 12.47 2.21 7.88
N LEU A 251 12.30 2.06 6.55
CA LEU A 251 11.67 3.09 5.70
C LEU A 251 10.22 3.39 6.11
N PHE A 252 9.58 2.46 6.82
CA PHE A 252 8.19 2.56 7.23
C PHE A 252 8.01 3.00 8.69
N THR A 253 9.09 3.01 9.50
CA THR A 253 9.04 3.22 10.96
C THR A 253 9.80 4.44 11.45
N SER A 254 10.88 4.84 10.78
CA SER A 254 11.73 5.96 11.20
C SER A 254 11.21 7.32 10.76
N GLU A 255 11.29 8.33 11.66
CA GLU A 255 10.97 9.73 11.34
C GLU A 255 12.13 10.51 10.73
N ASP A 256 13.36 10.05 10.97
CA ASP A 256 14.60 10.80 10.74
C ASP A 256 15.45 10.29 9.56
N LEU A 257 14.89 9.46 8.66
CA LEU A 257 15.64 9.02 7.48
C LEU A 257 15.81 10.17 6.48
N ASP A 258 17.05 10.44 6.10
CA ASP A 258 17.39 11.29 4.95
C ASP A 258 17.01 10.55 3.66
N GLU A 259 15.69 10.61 3.36
CA GLU A 259 15.04 9.84 2.31
C GLU A 259 15.64 10.07 0.92
N GLU A 260 16.25 11.22 0.68
CA GLU A 260 16.73 11.61 -0.65
C GLU A 260 18.09 10.98 -0.96
N LYS A 261 18.96 10.85 0.04
CA LYS A 261 20.33 10.37 -0.11
C LYS A 261 20.41 8.87 -0.37
N ASP A 262 19.59 8.09 0.32
CA ASP A 262 19.61 6.62 0.27
C ASP A 262 18.59 6.00 -0.69
N SER A 263 17.70 6.81 -1.27
CA SER A 263 16.61 6.34 -2.13
C SER A 263 17.11 5.51 -3.33
N LYS A 264 18.12 5.98 -4.04
CA LYS A 264 18.66 5.26 -5.22
C LYS A 264 19.30 3.92 -4.84
N ARG A 265 19.90 3.86 -3.65
CA ARG A 265 20.51 2.64 -3.12
C ARG A 265 19.42 1.61 -2.80
N HIS A 266 18.41 1.99 -2.04
CA HIS A 266 17.30 1.12 -1.67
C HIS A 266 16.54 0.60 -2.89
N GLU A 267 16.34 1.44 -3.92
CA GLU A 267 15.74 1.01 -5.19
C GLU A 267 16.60 -0.04 -5.89
N ALA A 268 17.92 0.17 -5.94
CA ALA A 268 18.84 -0.80 -6.56
C ALA A 268 18.90 -2.13 -5.80
N GLU A 269 18.86 -2.09 -4.48
CA GLU A 269 18.81 -3.27 -3.60
C GLU A 269 17.49 -4.04 -3.75
N ALA A 270 16.36 -3.34 -3.82
CA ALA A 270 15.05 -3.93 -4.10
C ALA A 270 14.97 -4.54 -5.51
N ASP A 271 15.56 -3.89 -6.51
CA ASP A 271 15.66 -4.46 -7.87
C ASP A 271 16.50 -5.74 -7.91
N LYS A 272 17.63 -5.79 -7.17
CA LYS A 272 18.45 -7.00 -7.04
C LYS A 272 17.70 -8.11 -6.32
N PHE A 273 16.99 -7.77 -5.23
CA PHE A 273 16.14 -8.72 -4.53
C PHE A 273 15.09 -9.31 -5.46
N ALA A 274 14.35 -8.47 -6.19
CA ALA A 274 13.33 -8.91 -7.13
C ALA A 274 13.89 -9.86 -8.20
N GLY A 275 15.05 -9.52 -8.77
CA GLY A 275 15.73 -10.36 -9.74
C GLY A 275 16.10 -11.74 -9.18
N ASN A 276 16.68 -11.81 -7.98
CA ASN A 276 17.03 -13.08 -7.32
C ASN A 276 15.80 -13.86 -6.86
N PHE A 277 14.76 -13.19 -6.35
CA PHE A 277 13.52 -13.83 -5.93
C PHE A 277 12.77 -14.47 -7.08
N LEU A 278 12.65 -13.78 -8.22
CA LEU A 278 11.91 -14.25 -9.39
C LEU A 278 12.72 -15.24 -10.23
N VAL A 279 14.02 -15.02 -10.36
CA VAL A 279 14.94 -15.83 -11.18
C VAL A 279 16.17 -16.21 -10.35
N PRO A 280 16.04 -17.20 -9.44
CA PRO A 280 17.14 -17.62 -8.58
C PRO A 280 18.28 -18.19 -9.40
N GLU A 281 19.50 -17.97 -8.93
CA GLU A 281 20.73 -18.35 -9.63
C GLU A 281 20.78 -19.86 -9.89
N ASP A 282 20.56 -20.66 -8.84
CA ASP A 282 20.69 -22.12 -8.91
C ASP A 282 19.73 -22.71 -9.96
N GLU A 283 18.47 -22.19 -9.98
CA GLU A 283 17.46 -22.64 -10.93
C GLU A 283 17.76 -22.16 -12.36
N LEU A 284 18.21 -20.90 -12.50
CA LEU A 284 18.58 -20.38 -13.82
C LEU A 284 19.75 -21.17 -14.42
N VAL A 285 20.77 -21.45 -13.62
CA VAL A 285 21.93 -22.26 -14.05
C VAL A 285 21.50 -23.69 -14.38
N ARG A 286 20.64 -24.29 -13.56
CA ARG A 286 20.11 -25.63 -13.81
C ARG A 286 19.39 -25.70 -15.16
N VAL A 287 18.40 -24.83 -15.39
CA VAL A 287 17.65 -24.78 -16.65
C VAL A 287 18.57 -24.47 -17.84
N TRP A 288 19.54 -23.57 -17.66
CA TRP A 288 20.51 -23.23 -18.69
C TRP A 288 21.32 -24.44 -19.16
N VAL A 289 21.73 -25.31 -18.24
CA VAL A 289 22.52 -26.50 -18.52
C VAL A 289 21.63 -27.62 -19.07
N GLU A 290 20.52 -27.94 -18.43
CA GLU A 290 19.61 -29.01 -18.81
C GLU A 290 19.04 -28.81 -20.21
N GLU A 291 18.57 -27.63 -20.53
CA GLU A 291 18.01 -27.25 -21.83
C GLU A 291 19.12 -26.90 -22.87
N ARG A 292 20.40 -27.02 -22.48
CA ARG A 292 21.54 -26.72 -23.36
C ARG A 292 21.48 -25.33 -24.03
N LEU A 293 20.99 -24.32 -23.27
CA LEU A 293 20.69 -22.99 -23.79
C LEU A 293 21.92 -22.27 -24.36
N SER A 294 23.13 -22.64 -23.95
CA SER A 294 24.39 -22.13 -24.52
C SER A 294 24.55 -22.44 -26.03
N LYS A 295 23.79 -23.39 -26.57
CA LYS A 295 23.79 -23.75 -28.00
C LYS A 295 22.79 -22.94 -28.83
N HIS A 296 21.91 -22.18 -28.18
CA HIS A 296 20.90 -21.34 -28.81
C HIS A 296 21.42 -19.92 -29.00
N LYS A 297 20.82 -19.19 -29.93
CA LYS A 297 20.97 -17.73 -29.96
C LYS A 297 20.36 -17.14 -28.68
N LEU A 298 20.96 -16.09 -28.14
CA LEU A 298 20.53 -15.49 -26.86
C LEU A 298 19.02 -15.22 -26.83
N PHE A 299 18.48 -14.64 -27.91
CA PHE A 299 17.05 -14.35 -28.02
C PHE A 299 16.19 -15.61 -27.80
N ASP A 300 16.52 -16.69 -28.47
CA ASP A 300 15.75 -17.95 -28.41
C ASP A 300 15.90 -18.61 -27.02
N ALA A 301 17.09 -18.56 -26.42
CA ALA A 301 17.33 -19.02 -25.06
C ALA A 301 16.49 -18.23 -24.04
N LEU A 302 16.40 -16.91 -24.20
CA LEU A 302 15.59 -16.08 -23.31
C LEU A 302 14.07 -16.31 -23.46
N ILE A 303 13.59 -16.65 -24.66
CA ILE A 303 12.19 -17.07 -24.87
C ILE A 303 11.89 -18.36 -24.11
N LEU A 304 12.78 -19.34 -24.14
CA LEU A 304 12.62 -20.58 -23.38
C LEU A 304 12.62 -20.33 -21.88
N LEU A 305 13.56 -19.51 -21.39
CA LEU A 305 13.60 -19.12 -19.97
C LEU A 305 12.34 -18.35 -19.54
N LYS A 306 11.78 -17.52 -20.41
CA LYS A 306 10.57 -16.76 -20.11
C LYS A 306 9.37 -17.67 -19.81
N ARG A 307 9.26 -18.80 -20.50
CA ARG A 307 8.22 -19.82 -20.27
C ARG A 307 8.38 -20.53 -18.93
N VAL A 308 9.60 -20.57 -18.39
CA VAL A 308 9.87 -21.17 -17.07
C VAL A 308 9.65 -20.16 -15.95
N PHE A 309 10.19 -18.94 -16.09
CA PHE A 309 10.24 -17.98 -14.98
C PHE A 309 9.13 -16.94 -14.99
N HIS A 310 8.33 -16.83 -16.05
CA HIS A 310 7.19 -15.90 -16.17
C HIS A 310 7.56 -14.44 -15.89
N VAL A 311 8.76 -14.02 -16.26
CA VAL A 311 9.26 -12.66 -16.09
C VAL A 311 9.54 -11.99 -17.43
N SER A 312 9.80 -10.68 -17.41
CA SER A 312 10.10 -9.94 -18.64
C SER A 312 11.41 -10.42 -19.28
N PHE A 313 11.44 -10.31 -20.60
CA PHE A 313 12.63 -10.60 -21.40
C PHE A 313 13.86 -9.80 -20.95
N HIS A 314 13.63 -8.55 -20.53
CA HIS A 314 14.68 -7.70 -19.99
C HIS A 314 15.21 -8.21 -18.63
N CYS A 315 14.34 -8.70 -17.75
CA CYS A 315 14.75 -9.29 -16.47
C CYS A 315 15.67 -10.50 -16.71
N LEU A 316 15.30 -11.39 -17.63
CA LEU A 316 16.11 -12.56 -17.99
C LEU A 316 17.43 -12.17 -18.62
N TYR A 317 17.43 -11.21 -19.54
CA TYR A 317 18.68 -10.69 -20.13
C TYR A 317 19.64 -10.20 -19.04
N ARG A 318 19.14 -9.41 -18.09
CA ARG A 318 19.94 -8.92 -16.98
C ARG A 318 20.50 -10.07 -16.14
N ARG A 319 19.68 -11.04 -15.74
CA ARG A 319 20.10 -12.20 -14.93
C ARG A 319 21.14 -13.08 -15.63
N VAL A 320 20.93 -13.40 -16.91
CA VAL A 320 21.88 -14.17 -17.72
C VAL A 320 23.22 -13.45 -17.86
N THR A 321 23.19 -12.12 -17.97
CA THR A 321 24.40 -11.29 -18.07
C THR A 321 25.12 -11.19 -16.72
N GLU A 322 24.40 -11.00 -15.62
CA GLU A 322 24.95 -10.96 -14.25
C GLU A 322 25.65 -12.26 -13.88
N LEU A 323 25.11 -13.40 -14.29
CA LEU A 323 25.67 -14.72 -14.02
C LEU A 323 26.68 -15.21 -15.08
N HIS A 324 27.03 -14.35 -16.02
CA HIS A 324 27.98 -14.67 -17.10
C HIS A 324 27.64 -15.96 -17.88
N LEU A 325 26.38 -16.33 -18.00
CA LEU A 325 25.94 -17.54 -18.69
C LEU A 325 26.03 -17.39 -20.19
N HIS A 326 26.05 -16.19 -20.72
CA HIS A 326 26.23 -15.87 -22.12
C HIS A 326 27.24 -14.73 -22.26
N HIS A 327 27.99 -14.69 -23.38
CA HIS A 327 28.85 -13.54 -23.67
C HIS A 327 27.98 -12.27 -23.72
N SER A 328 28.34 -11.27 -22.93
CA SER A 328 27.58 -10.03 -22.80
C SER A 328 27.49 -9.33 -24.17
N LEU A 329 26.29 -9.27 -24.72
CA LEU A 329 26.00 -8.36 -25.82
C LEU A 329 25.83 -6.95 -25.27
N ASP A 330 26.34 -5.97 -25.97
CA ASP A 330 25.96 -4.58 -25.67
C ASP A 330 24.44 -4.43 -25.68
N ARG A 331 23.91 -3.71 -24.69
CA ARG A 331 22.45 -3.53 -24.53
C ARG A 331 21.81 -2.95 -25.80
N ALA A 332 22.50 -2.07 -26.49
CA ALA A 332 21.98 -1.47 -27.74
C ALA A 332 21.88 -2.52 -28.86
N ILE A 333 22.85 -3.42 -28.97
CA ILE A 333 22.84 -4.54 -29.92
C ILE A 333 21.68 -5.47 -29.60
N PHE A 334 21.49 -5.80 -28.32
CA PHE A 334 20.39 -6.66 -27.87
C PHE A 334 19.01 -6.05 -28.18
N VAL A 335 18.80 -4.76 -27.87
CA VAL A 335 17.56 -4.04 -28.19
C VAL A 335 17.30 -4.02 -29.70
N ASN A 336 18.33 -3.82 -30.51
CA ASN A 336 18.19 -3.83 -31.96
C ASN A 336 17.80 -5.23 -32.49
N GLN A 337 18.35 -6.31 -31.93
CA GLN A 337 17.94 -7.66 -32.27
C GLN A 337 16.47 -7.94 -31.95
N ILE A 338 15.99 -7.44 -30.77
CA ILE A 338 14.58 -7.54 -30.42
C ILE A 338 13.70 -6.78 -31.44
N LYS A 339 14.06 -5.53 -31.78
CA LYS A 339 13.32 -4.74 -32.75
C LYS A 339 13.22 -5.44 -34.11
N GLU A 340 14.33 -5.96 -34.60
CA GLU A 340 14.38 -6.69 -35.84
C GLU A 340 13.45 -7.92 -35.82
N ARG A 341 13.49 -8.69 -34.73
CA ARG A 341 12.64 -9.90 -34.56
C ARG A 341 11.15 -9.57 -34.45
N LEU A 342 10.82 -8.44 -33.84
CA LEU A 342 9.43 -8.00 -33.65
C LEU A 342 8.93 -7.11 -34.82
N GLY A 343 9.77 -6.83 -35.83
CA GLY A 343 9.42 -5.96 -36.96
C GLY A 343 9.23 -4.49 -36.56
N ILE A 344 9.85 -4.02 -35.48
CA ILE A 344 9.70 -2.68 -34.95
C ILE A 344 10.71 -1.72 -35.60
N ASN A 345 10.22 -0.75 -36.33
CA ASN A 345 11.05 0.31 -36.93
C ASN A 345 10.93 1.59 -36.10
N GLY A 346 12.08 2.15 -35.68
CA GLY A 346 12.14 3.42 -34.93
C GLY A 346 12.20 3.29 -33.42
N PRO A 347 11.92 4.38 -32.67
CA PRO A 347 11.88 4.34 -31.20
C PRO A 347 10.78 3.41 -30.68
N ALA A 348 11.09 2.64 -29.64
CA ALA A 348 10.12 1.74 -29.01
C ALA A 348 10.21 1.84 -27.49
N THR A 349 9.08 1.72 -26.82
CA THR A 349 9.01 1.57 -25.37
C THR A 349 9.43 0.17 -24.94
N MET A 350 9.81 0.00 -23.68
CA MET A 350 10.15 -1.33 -23.15
C MET A 350 8.98 -2.31 -23.26
N ASP A 351 7.74 -1.83 -23.13
CA ASP A 351 6.54 -2.68 -23.25
C ASP A 351 6.38 -3.20 -24.71
N GLN A 352 6.74 -2.39 -25.70
CA GLN A 352 6.72 -2.81 -27.12
C GLN A 352 7.87 -3.78 -27.47
N LEU A 353 8.91 -3.79 -26.66
CA LEU A 353 10.08 -4.67 -26.83
C LEU A 353 9.92 -6.01 -26.10
N GLU A 354 8.76 -6.32 -25.56
CA GLU A 354 8.50 -7.59 -24.86
C GLU A 354 7.98 -8.63 -25.85
N PRO A 355 8.76 -9.66 -26.17
CA PRO A 355 8.29 -10.77 -27.02
C PRO A 355 7.43 -11.73 -26.19
N ASP A 356 6.43 -12.35 -26.81
CA ASP A 356 5.58 -13.38 -26.23
C ASP A 356 5.01 -12.96 -24.84
N PRO A 357 4.25 -11.85 -24.76
CA PRO A 357 3.77 -11.31 -23.50
C PRO A 357 2.80 -12.27 -22.81
N LEU A 358 2.86 -12.34 -21.48
CA LEU A 358 1.96 -13.16 -20.68
C LEU A 358 0.51 -12.67 -20.81
N PRO A 359 -0.48 -13.60 -20.78
CA PRO A 359 -1.89 -13.23 -20.90
C PRO A 359 -2.33 -12.33 -19.73
N PRO A 360 -3.07 -11.25 -20.02
CA PRO A 360 -3.36 -10.22 -19.02
C PRO A 360 -4.28 -10.65 -17.87
N ASP A 361 -5.03 -11.72 -18.01
CA ASP A 361 -6.09 -12.08 -17.07
C ASP A 361 -5.65 -12.90 -15.85
N ALA A 362 -4.45 -13.48 -15.87
CA ALA A 362 -3.99 -14.42 -14.85
C ALA A 362 -3.85 -13.80 -13.44
N LEU A 363 -3.52 -12.51 -13.32
CA LEU A 363 -3.21 -11.87 -12.04
C LEU A 363 -4.40 -11.22 -11.33
N TYR A 364 -5.41 -10.75 -12.07
CA TYR A 364 -6.35 -9.76 -11.52
C TYR A 364 -7.65 -10.35 -10.95
N THR A 365 -7.94 -11.61 -11.23
CA THR A 365 -9.23 -12.21 -10.88
C THR A 365 -9.26 -12.92 -9.54
N THR A 366 -8.11 -13.13 -8.89
CA THR A 366 -7.96 -14.05 -7.76
C THR A 366 -7.28 -13.49 -6.51
N ASN A 367 -7.09 -12.16 -6.41
CA ASN A 367 -6.52 -11.60 -5.17
C ASN A 367 -7.49 -11.76 -3.99
N ARG A 368 -6.94 -11.90 -2.79
CA ARG A 368 -7.68 -12.19 -1.57
C ARG A 368 -8.70 -11.09 -1.22
N PHE A 369 -8.35 -9.82 -1.41
CA PHE A 369 -9.26 -8.69 -1.17
C PHE A 369 -10.56 -8.83 -1.96
N SER A 370 -10.45 -9.05 -3.27
CA SER A 370 -11.63 -9.23 -4.14
C SER A 370 -12.44 -10.47 -3.76
N ARG A 371 -11.79 -11.57 -3.34
CA ARG A 371 -12.47 -12.77 -2.86
C ARG A 371 -13.25 -12.51 -1.58
N LEU A 372 -12.66 -11.77 -0.62
CA LEU A 372 -13.33 -11.42 0.63
C LEU A 372 -14.56 -10.53 0.39
N VAL A 373 -14.40 -9.46 -0.42
CA VAL A 373 -15.51 -8.56 -0.77
C VAL A 373 -16.64 -9.31 -1.47
N ARG A 374 -16.30 -10.17 -2.44
CA ARG A 374 -17.28 -11.02 -3.11
C ARG A 374 -17.98 -11.95 -2.11
N SER A 375 -17.24 -12.63 -1.25
CA SER A 375 -17.81 -13.55 -0.26
C SER A 375 -18.73 -12.84 0.72
N ALA A 376 -18.34 -11.67 1.22
CA ALA A 376 -19.16 -10.85 2.11
C ALA A 376 -20.46 -10.39 1.41
N SER A 377 -20.37 -9.99 0.15
CA SER A 377 -21.54 -9.59 -0.63
C SER A 377 -22.51 -10.75 -0.90
N LEU A 378 -21.99 -11.94 -1.24
CA LEU A 378 -22.80 -13.14 -1.46
C LEU A 378 -23.44 -13.71 -0.17
N GLN A 379 -22.90 -13.36 0.99
CA GLN A 379 -23.44 -13.69 2.31
C GLN A 379 -24.32 -12.58 2.90
N ASP A 380 -24.67 -11.56 2.12
CA ASP A 380 -25.47 -10.40 2.51
C ASP A 380 -24.89 -9.62 3.73
N LEU A 381 -23.58 -9.77 3.99
CA LEU A 381 -22.89 -9.01 5.05
C LEU A 381 -22.61 -7.57 4.64
N ILE A 382 -22.49 -7.32 3.34
CA ILE A 382 -22.31 -5.98 2.77
C ILE A 382 -23.21 -5.78 1.56
N GLY A 383 -23.78 -4.59 1.43
CA GLY A 383 -24.58 -4.20 0.27
C GLY A 383 -23.76 -3.62 -0.87
N VAL A 384 -24.40 -3.41 -2.03
CA VAL A 384 -23.76 -2.88 -3.25
C VAL A 384 -23.04 -1.54 -3.02
N SER A 385 -23.60 -0.64 -2.19
CA SER A 385 -22.96 0.64 -1.87
C SER A 385 -21.61 0.43 -1.14
N LYS A 386 -21.54 -0.57 -0.27
CA LYS A 386 -20.30 -0.92 0.43
C LYS A 386 -19.28 -1.57 -0.51
N VAL A 387 -19.74 -2.40 -1.45
CA VAL A 387 -18.89 -2.93 -2.52
C VAL A 387 -18.29 -1.79 -3.37
N ALA A 388 -19.12 -0.77 -3.69
CA ALA A 388 -18.66 0.41 -4.42
C ALA A 388 -17.56 1.17 -3.65
N GLU A 389 -17.74 1.39 -2.35
CA GLU A 389 -16.77 2.01 -1.46
C GLU A 389 -15.46 1.21 -1.42
N MET A 390 -15.54 -0.10 -1.19
CA MET A 390 -14.36 -0.98 -1.09
C MET A 390 -13.52 -1.02 -2.36
N PHE A 391 -14.16 -1.10 -3.52
CA PHE A 391 -13.45 -1.10 -4.81
C PHE A 391 -13.15 0.31 -5.34
N GLN A 392 -13.55 1.38 -4.64
CA GLN A 392 -13.39 2.76 -5.09
C GLN A 392 -14.00 3.01 -6.48
N VAL A 393 -15.18 2.43 -6.73
CA VAL A 393 -15.92 2.54 -7.99
C VAL A 393 -17.29 3.18 -7.77
N THR A 394 -17.96 3.58 -8.87
CA THR A 394 -19.34 4.06 -8.79
C THR A 394 -20.31 2.94 -8.40
N VAL A 395 -21.43 3.30 -7.76
CA VAL A 395 -22.47 2.34 -7.38
C VAL A 395 -23.00 1.56 -8.59
N ASN A 396 -23.11 2.20 -9.76
CA ASN A 396 -23.51 1.53 -10.98
C ASN A 396 -22.50 0.46 -11.40
N ARG A 397 -21.21 0.77 -11.33
CA ARG A 397 -20.16 -0.21 -11.61
C ARG A 397 -20.15 -1.36 -10.60
N ALA A 398 -20.39 -1.07 -9.33
CA ALA A 398 -20.53 -2.10 -8.30
C ALA A 398 -21.72 -3.03 -8.55
N LYS A 399 -22.86 -2.49 -9.04
CA LYS A 399 -24.01 -3.30 -9.46
C LYS A 399 -23.65 -4.27 -10.58
N GLU A 400 -22.92 -3.81 -11.60
CA GLU A 400 -22.44 -4.68 -12.68
C GLU A 400 -21.56 -5.81 -12.13
N ILE A 401 -20.58 -5.46 -11.29
CA ILE A 401 -19.66 -6.42 -10.67
C ILE A 401 -20.42 -7.46 -9.84
N THR A 402 -21.35 -7.04 -9.00
CA THR A 402 -22.13 -7.96 -8.14
C THR A 402 -23.08 -8.83 -8.96
N THR A 403 -23.63 -8.32 -10.06
CA THR A 403 -24.45 -9.10 -11.00
C THR A 403 -23.62 -10.19 -11.68
N ASP A 404 -22.40 -9.85 -12.14
CA ASP A 404 -21.49 -10.83 -12.75
C ASP A 404 -21.04 -11.93 -11.76
N TRP A 405 -21.05 -11.66 -10.45
CA TRP A 405 -20.74 -12.69 -9.44
C TRP A 405 -21.85 -13.73 -9.29
N VAL A 406 -23.09 -13.32 -9.46
CA VAL A 406 -24.28 -14.21 -9.34
C VAL A 406 -24.57 -14.90 -10.68
N THR A 407 -24.37 -14.19 -11.78
CA THR A 407 -24.64 -14.70 -13.13
C THR A 407 -23.39 -14.50 -13.99
N PRO A 408 -22.39 -15.37 -13.87
CA PRO A 408 -21.16 -15.26 -14.66
C PRO A 408 -21.48 -15.29 -16.16
N LYS A 409 -21.00 -14.32 -16.92
CA LYS A 409 -21.03 -14.37 -18.37
C LYS A 409 -20.05 -15.45 -18.82
N ILE A 410 -20.59 -16.60 -19.20
CA ILE A 410 -19.81 -17.63 -19.86
C ILE A 410 -19.55 -17.10 -21.27
N GLY A 411 -18.32 -16.71 -21.55
CA GLY A 411 -17.89 -16.42 -22.91
C GLY A 411 -18.07 -17.65 -23.81
N PRO A 412 -18.16 -17.50 -25.14
CA PRO A 412 -18.17 -18.63 -26.01
C PRO A 412 -16.95 -19.51 -25.71
N ILE A 413 -17.22 -20.79 -25.46
CA ILE A 413 -16.15 -21.81 -25.38
C ILE A 413 -15.66 -21.92 -26.83
N GLU A 414 -14.52 -21.28 -27.11
CA GLU A 414 -13.80 -21.57 -28.36
C GLU A 414 -13.37 -23.03 -28.29
N ALA A 415 -13.96 -23.83 -29.19
CA ALA A 415 -13.71 -25.26 -29.32
C ALA A 415 -12.39 -25.52 -30.04
#